data_ff38d88990e0180738585664b9bf663a
#
_entry.id   ff38d88990e0180738585664b9bf663a
#
_cell.length_a   1.000
_cell.length_b   1.000
_cell.length_c   1.000
_cell.angle_alpha   90.00
_cell.angle_beta   90.00
_cell.angle_gamma   90.00
#
_symmetry.space_group_name_H-M   'P 1'
#
loop_
_entity.id
_entity.type
_entity.pdbx_description
1 polymer ?
#
loop_
_entity_poly.entity_id
_entity_poly.type
_entity_poly.pdbx_seq_one_letter_code
_entity_poly.pdbx_strand_id
1 'polypeptide(L)'
;VGSEMCIRDRGRLTDEEFKIMKKHSELGAAIIKDMDFPQDHRLVHTAWEICRWHHERWDGKGYPDGLKGEEIPICAQVVSIVDVYDALTSERCYKKAFDHDTAIQMILDGQCGQFNPILLKCLKELSIQLSKMSGKEMDDNKHYHEIQRLSNEILSDKFLPNQIYSQSLVKVM
;
A
#
# COMPACT_ATOMS: atom_id res chain seq x y z
N VAL A 1 -13.13 -17.46 -11.90
CA VAL A 1 -13.76 -17.70 -10.58
C VAL A 1 -13.23 -18.98 -9.91
N GLY A 2 -12.62 -19.91 -10.64
CA GLY A 2 -12.11 -21.18 -10.07
C GLY A 2 -10.65 -21.18 -9.62
N SER A 3 -9.81 -20.25 -10.10
CA SER A 3 -8.36 -20.30 -9.87
C SER A 3 -7.93 -19.73 -8.50
N GLU A 4 -8.59 -18.70 -8.00
CA GLU A 4 -8.23 -18.10 -6.70
C GLU A 4 -8.63 -18.97 -5.50
N MET A 5 -9.75 -19.70 -5.59
CA MET A 5 -10.17 -20.63 -4.53
C MET A 5 -9.19 -21.80 -4.39
N CYS A 6 -8.66 -22.33 -5.48
CA CYS A 6 -7.67 -23.42 -5.43
C CYS A 6 -6.32 -23.00 -4.83
N ILE A 7 -5.88 -21.75 -5.05
CA ILE A 7 -4.64 -21.18 -4.47
C ILE A 7 -4.83 -20.94 -2.96
N ARG A 8 -6.02 -20.53 -2.55
CA ARG A 8 -6.35 -20.25 -1.14
C ARG A 8 -6.31 -21.52 -0.24
N ASP A 9 -6.62 -22.66 -0.80
CA ASP A 9 -6.82 -23.92 -0.03
C ASP A 9 -5.59 -24.83 0.03
N ARG A 10 -4.55 -24.59 -0.78
CA ARG A 10 -3.41 -25.51 -0.91
C ARG A 10 -2.15 -25.18 -0.12
N GLY A 11 -2.06 -24.01 0.50
CA GLY A 11 -0.85 -23.58 1.22
C GLY A 11 0.05 -22.67 0.41
N ARG A 12 1.38 -22.77 0.61
CA ARG A 12 2.36 -21.88 -0.07
C ARG A 12 2.43 -22.18 -1.56
N LEU A 13 2.56 -21.10 -2.37
CA LEU A 13 2.76 -21.20 -3.81
C LEU A 13 4.11 -21.86 -4.11
N THR A 14 4.17 -22.65 -5.18
CA THR A 14 5.43 -23.06 -5.81
C THR A 14 6.11 -21.85 -6.48
N ASP A 15 7.37 -21.99 -6.86
CA ASP A 15 8.10 -20.91 -7.54
C ASP A 15 7.47 -20.56 -8.89
N GLU A 16 6.93 -21.53 -9.62
CA GLU A 16 6.22 -21.34 -10.88
C GLU A 16 4.89 -20.61 -10.67
N GLU A 17 4.11 -21.00 -9.69
CA GLU A 17 2.86 -20.35 -9.31
C GLU A 17 3.11 -18.91 -8.83
N PHE A 18 4.20 -18.69 -8.08
CA PHE A 18 4.60 -17.36 -7.65
C PHE A 18 4.99 -16.46 -8.82
N LYS A 19 5.68 -16.99 -9.85
CA LYS A 19 5.97 -16.25 -11.09
C LYS A 19 4.71 -15.85 -11.84
N ILE A 20 3.70 -16.72 -11.87
CA ILE A 20 2.39 -16.42 -12.48
C ILE A 20 1.67 -15.36 -11.67
N MET A 21 1.65 -15.50 -10.34
CA MET A 21 1.02 -14.56 -9.43
C MET A 21 1.60 -13.16 -9.56
N LYS A 22 2.91 -13.00 -9.71
CA LYS A 22 3.55 -11.70 -9.94
C LYS A 22 2.99 -10.93 -11.14
N LYS A 23 2.47 -11.61 -12.15
CA LYS A 23 1.91 -10.97 -13.35
C LYS A 23 0.64 -10.17 -13.07
N HIS A 24 0.00 -10.32 -11.89
CA HIS A 24 -1.23 -9.57 -11.59
C HIS A 24 -1.03 -8.06 -11.63
N SER A 25 0.16 -7.56 -11.25
CA SER A 25 0.48 -6.13 -11.30
C SER A 25 0.54 -5.61 -12.75
N GLU A 26 1.16 -6.37 -13.65
CA GLU A 26 1.19 -6.05 -15.09
C GLU A 26 -0.19 -6.16 -15.72
N LEU A 27 -0.94 -7.22 -15.40
CA LEU A 27 -2.29 -7.46 -15.92
C LEU A 27 -3.27 -6.39 -15.44
N GLY A 28 -3.22 -6.01 -14.15
CA GLY A 28 -4.04 -4.93 -13.62
C GLY A 28 -3.76 -3.60 -14.31
N ALA A 29 -2.49 -3.27 -14.51
CA ALA A 29 -2.10 -2.07 -15.25
C ALA A 29 -2.54 -2.11 -16.72
N ALA A 30 -2.50 -3.28 -17.38
CA ALA A 30 -3.01 -3.45 -18.75
C ALA A 30 -4.53 -3.24 -18.81
N ILE A 31 -5.28 -3.82 -17.88
CA ILE A 31 -6.74 -3.63 -17.81
C ILE A 31 -7.09 -2.14 -17.69
N ILE A 32 -6.41 -1.38 -16.81
CA ILE A 32 -6.68 0.05 -16.67
C ILE A 32 -6.41 0.81 -17.95
N LYS A 33 -5.35 0.45 -18.69
CA LYS A 33 -5.06 1.04 -20.01
C LYS A 33 -6.12 0.77 -21.07
N ASP A 34 -6.73 -0.42 -21.02
CA ASP A 34 -7.74 -0.84 -21.98
C ASP A 34 -9.16 -0.35 -21.63
N MET A 35 -9.34 0.28 -20.45
CA MET A 35 -10.61 0.88 -20.05
C MET A 35 -10.93 2.11 -20.90
N ASP A 36 -12.20 2.29 -21.25
CA ASP A 36 -12.72 3.46 -21.98
C ASP A 36 -12.87 4.69 -21.06
N PHE A 37 -11.74 5.10 -20.45
CA PHE A 37 -11.63 6.31 -19.68
C PHE A 37 -10.57 7.25 -20.26
N PRO A 38 -10.71 8.57 -20.09
CA PRO A 38 -9.66 9.52 -20.46
C PRO A 38 -8.34 9.11 -19.76
N GLN A 39 -7.35 8.69 -20.54
CA GLN A 39 -6.06 8.19 -20.02
C GLN A 39 -5.19 9.31 -19.39
N ASP A 40 -5.49 10.56 -19.69
CA ASP A 40 -4.91 11.76 -19.09
C ASP A 40 -5.56 12.12 -17.74
N HIS A 41 -6.65 11.43 -17.36
CA HIS A 41 -7.31 11.67 -16.09
C HIS A 41 -6.44 11.21 -14.92
N ARG A 42 -6.18 12.13 -13.98
CA ARG A 42 -5.27 11.91 -12.84
C ARG A 42 -5.56 10.61 -12.05
N LEU A 43 -6.83 10.31 -11.79
CA LEU A 43 -7.22 9.10 -11.06
C LEU A 43 -6.88 7.82 -11.84
N VAL A 44 -7.05 7.82 -13.16
CA VAL A 44 -6.73 6.68 -14.02
C VAL A 44 -5.22 6.44 -14.01
N HIS A 45 -4.44 7.50 -14.14
CA HIS A 45 -2.98 7.43 -14.06
C HIS A 45 -2.52 6.90 -12.70
N THR A 46 -3.05 7.45 -11.59
CA THR A 46 -2.71 7.00 -10.23
C THR A 46 -3.11 5.52 -10.01
N ALA A 47 -4.29 5.10 -10.48
CA ALA A 47 -4.72 3.72 -10.39
C ALA A 47 -3.78 2.78 -11.17
N TRP A 48 -3.34 3.20 -12.35
CA TRP A 48 -2.37 2.46 -13.15
C TRP A 48 -1.01 2.33 -12.44
N GLU A 49 -0.48 3.41 -11.87
CA GLU A 49 0.76 3.41 -11.10
C GLU A 49 0.68 2.45 -9.90
N ILE A 50 -0.42 2.49 -9.15
CA ILE A 50 -0.65 1.59 -8.02
C ILE A 50 -0.70 0.15 -8.50
N CYS A 51 -1.52 -0.16 -9.50
CA CYS A 51 -1.64 -1.54 -10.03
C CYS A 51 -0.30 -2.09 -10.47
N ARG A 52 0.51 -1.28 -11.16
CA ARG A 52 1.77 -1.74 -11.71
C ARG A 52 2.85 -1.88 -10.64
N TRP A 53 2.96 -0.93 -9.70
CA TRP A 53 4.16 -0.76 -8.88
C TRP A 53 3.97 -0.95 -7.36
N HIS A 54 2.83 -1.38 -6.85
CA HIS A 54 2.65 -1.60 -5.41
C HIS A 54 3.50 -2.75 -4.85
N HIS A 55 4.10 -3.58 -5.68
CA HIS A 55 5.06 -4.60 -5.30
C HIS A 55 6.53 -4.22 -5.52
N GLU A 56 6.80 -3.00 -5.97
CA GLU A 56 8.16 -2.48 -5.97
C GLU A 56 8.66 -2.27 -4.54
N ARG A 57 9.99 -2.29 -4.36
CA ARG A 57 10.64 -2.15 -3.06
C ARG A 57 11.71 -1.07 -3.15
N TRP A 58 11.87 -0.32 -2.09
CA TRP A 58 12.77 0.82 -2.01
C TRP A 58 14.21 0.51 -2.43
N ASP A 59 14.65 -0.73 -2.20
CA ASP A 59 15.98 -1.22 -2.57
C ASP A 59 16.08 -1.72 -4.02
N GLY A 60 15.00 -1.68 -4.79
CA GLY A 60 14.95 -2.13 -6.20
C GLY A 60 14.81 -3.65 -6.36
N LYS A 61 14.52 -4.39 -5.28
CA LYS A 61 14.31 -5.86 -5.34
C LYS A 61 12.84 -6.24 -5.52
N GLY A 62 11.98 -5.26 -5.82
CA GLY A 62 10.59 -5.47 -6.12
C GLY A 62 10.31 -5.98 -7.53
N TYR A 63 9.09 -5.91 -7.95
CA TYR A 63 8.62 -6.26 -9.29
C TYR A 63 7.43 -5.38 -9.69
N PRO A 64 7.10 -5.22 -10.99
CA PRO A 64 7.64 -5.92 -12.16
C PRO A 64 8.90 -5.29 -12.77
N ASP A 65 9.16 -3.99 -12.54
CA ASP A 65 10.16 -3.22 -13.27
C ASP A 65 11.48 -3.05 -12.49
N GLY A 66 11.50 -3.36 -11.18
CA GLY A 66 12.67 -3.21 -10.31
C GLY A 66 13.02 -1.76 -10.02
N LEU A 67 12.01 -0.88 -9.94
CA LEU A 67 12.18 0.53 -9.60
C LEU A 67 12.78 0.70 -8.21
N LYS A 68 13.60 1.73 -8.03
CA LYS A 68 14.33 1.96 -6.79
C LYS A 68 14.11 3.37 -6.23
N GLY A 69 13.91 3.46 -4.94
CA GLY A 69 13.84 4.74 -4.24
C GLY A 69 12.69 5.61 -4.76
N GLU A 70 13.01 6.83 -5.15
CA GLU A 70 12.05 7.84 -5.63
C GLU A 70 11.53 7.59 -7.05
N GLU A 71 12.08 6.60 -7.78
CA GLU A 71 11.51 6.17 -9.06
C GLU A 71 10.13 5.53 -8.88
N ILE A 72 9.85 4.99 -7.68
CA ILE A 72 8.54 4.42 -7.34
C ILE A 72 7.58 5.56 -7.01
N PRO A 73 6.44 5.70 -7.71
CA PRO A 73 5.43 6.70 -7.38
C PRO A 73 4.97 6.60 -5.93
N ILE A 74 4.78 7.73 -5.27
CA ILE A 74 4.43 7.76 -3.84
C ILE A 74 3.14 7.00 -3.53
N CYS A 75 2.15 7.05 -4.42
CA CYS A 75 0.89 6.29 -4.28
C CYS A 75 1.14 4.77 -4.23
N ALA A 76 2.03 4.26 -5.08
CA ALA A 76 2.43 2.86 -5.08
C ALA A 76 3.22 2.48 -3.82
N GLN A 77 4.11 3.37 -3.34
CA GLN A 77 4.86 3.15 -2.10
C GLN A 77 3.93 3.03 -0.88
N VAL A 78 2.92 3.89 -0.77
CA VAL A 78 1.93 3.85 0.33
C VAL A 78 1.13 2.55 0.28
N VAL A 79 0.58 2.21 -0.89
CA VAL A 79 -0.20 0.97 -1.06
C VAL A 79 0.66 -0.26 -0.79
N SER A 80 1.94 -0.25 -1.15
CA SER A 80 2.89 -1.34 -0.87
C SER A 80 3.00 -1.66 0.63
N ILE A 81 3.01 -0.65 1.49
CA ILE A 81 3.05 -0.83 2.95
C ILE A 81 1.72 -1.38 3.46
N VAL A 82 0.59 -0.83 2.98
CA VAL A 82 -0.75 -1.24 3.39
C VAL A 82 -1.03 -2.69 2.97
N ASP A 83 -0.65 -3.07 1.75
CA ASP A 83 -0.79 -4.44 1.26
C ASP A 83 -0.01 -5.44 2.12
N VAL A 84 1.22 -5.10 2.50
CA VAL A 84 2.01 -5.94 3.40
C VAL A 84 1.39 -6.02 4.78
N TYR A 85 0.88 -4.91 5.32
CA TYR A 85 0.21 -4.89 6.61
C TYR A 85 -1.05 -5.78 6.58
N ASP A 86 -1.90 -5.65 5.57
CA ASP A 86 -3.08 -6.51 5.40
C ASP A 86 -2.68 -7.99 5.29
N ALA A 87 -1.67 -8.29 4.49
CA ALA A 87 -1.16 -9.65 4.36
C ALA A 87 -0.61 -10.25 5.67
N LEU A 88 -0.12 -9.42 6.59
CA LEU A 88 0.35 -9.86 7.90
C LEU A 88 -0.79 -10.06 8.90
N THR A 89 -1.79 -9.18 8.89
CA THR A 89 -2.89 -9.14 9.85
C THR A 89 -4.12 -9.93 9.41
N SER A 90 -4.18 -10.37 8.15
CA SER A 90 -5.24 -11.25 7.65
C SER A 90 -4.92 -12.71 7.88
N GLU A 91 -5.92 -13.47 8.37
CA GLU A 91 -5.81 -14.92 8.53
C GLU A 91 -5.82 -15.59 7.15
N ARG A 92 -4.92 -16.55 6.96
CA ARG A 92 -4.82 -17.35 5.74
C ARG A 92 -4.80 -18.84 6.10
N CYS A 93 -5.23 -19.71 5.20
CA CYS A 93 -5.34 -21.16 5.44
C CYS A 93 -4.03 -21.81 5.94
N TYR A 94 -2.87 -21.22 5.66
CA TYR A 94 -1.54 -21.71 6.04
C TYR A 94 -0.84 -20.83 7.09
N LYS A 95 -1.48 -19.74 7.59
CA LYS A 95 -0.84 -18.78 8.52
C LYS A 95 -1.89 -18.08 9.35
N LYS A 96 -1.72 -18.08 10.67
CA LYS A 96 -2.49 -17.21 11.57
C LYS A 96 -2.12 -15.75 11.37
N ALA A 97 -3.09 -14.88 11.55
CA ALA A 97 -2.86 -13.45 11.57
C ALA A 97 -1.87 -13.07 12.69
N PHE A 98 -0.96 -12.15 12.40
CA PHE A 98 -0.19 -11.47 13.44
C PHE A 98 -1.07 -10.38 14.07
N ASP A 99 -0.82 -10.07 15.33
CA ASP A 99 -1.39 -8.91 15.98
C ASP A 99 -0.81 -7.61 15.38
N HIS A 100 -1.50 -6.49 15.66
CA HIS A 100 -1.15 -5.17 15.12
C HIS A 100 0.31 -4.80 15.40
N ASP A 101 0.73 -4.90 16.64
CA ASP A 101 2.06 -4.43 17.07
C ASP A 101 3.17 -5.28 16.45
N THR A 102 2.98 -6.60 16.39
CA THR A 102 3.90 -7.52 15.72
C THR A 102 4.00 -7.22 14.23
N ALA A 103 2.88 -7.00 13.53
CA ALA A 103 2.87 -6.69 12.10
C ALA A 103 3.60 -5.37 11.81
N ILE A 104 3.33 -4.32 12.58
CA ILE A 104 4.03 -3.03 12.46
C ILE A 104 5.54 -3.21 12.68
N GLN A 105 5.95 -3.94 13.73
CA GLN A 105 7.37 -4.14 14.02
C GLN A 105 8.07 -4.90 12.90
N MET A 106 7.45 -5.94 12.32
CA MET A 106 7.99 -6.68 11.18
C MET A 106 8.23 -5.79 9.95
N ILE A 107 7.32 -4.84 9.69
CA ILE A 107 7.47 -3.87 8.59
C ILE A 107 8.63 -2.92 8.87
N LEU A 108 8.70 -2.37 10.09
CA LEU A 108 9.76 -1.43 10.51
C LEU A 108 11.15 -2.07 10.48
N ASP A 109 11.25 -3.35 10.84
CA ASP A 109 12.50 -4.13 10.82
C ASP A 109 12.92 -4.56 9.41
N GLY A 110 12.11 -4.28 8.39
CA GLY A 110 12.39 -4.65 7.00
C GLY A 110 12.27 -6.14 6.70
N GLN A 111 11.58 -6.92 7.55
CA GLN A 111 11.38 -8.37 7.35
C GLN A 111 10.49 -8.66 6.12
N CYS A 112 9.72 -7.69 5.68
CA CYS A 112 8.78 -7.79 4.56
C CYS A 112 9.26 -7.03 3.31
N GLY A 113 10.53 -6.67 3.26
CA GLY A 113 11.13 -5.84 2.21
C GLY A 113 11.49 -4.44 2.71
N GLN A 114 12.19 -3.69 1.87
CA GLN A 114 12.61 -2.34 2.20
C GLN A 114 11.58 -1.33 1.69
N PHE A 115 11.20 -0.39 2.55
CA PHE A 115 10.25 0.68 2.26
C PHE A 115 10.90 2.06 2.44
N ASN A 116 10.23 3.09 1.93
CA ASN A 116 10.68 4.47 2.08
C ASN A 116 10.81 4.84 3.57
N PRO A 117 12.00 5.29 4.03
CA PRO A 117 12.22 5.62 5.44
C PRO A 117 11.27 6.69 5.99
N ILE A 118 10.83 7.64 5.14
CA ILE A 118 9.86 8.68 5.54
C ILE A 118 8.50 8.03 5.81
N LEU A 119 8.05 7.14 4.94
CA LEU A 119 6.77 6.43 5.13
C LEU A 119 6.82 5.49 6.35
N LEU A 120 7.95 4.84 6.61
CA LEU A 120 8.13 4.03 7.84
C LEU A 120 8.02 4.89 9.10
N LYS A 121 8.57 6.10 9.08
CA LYS A 121 8.41 7.05 10.19
C LYS A 121 6.94 7.44 10.39
N CYS A 122 6.23 7.78 9.31
CA CYS A 122 4.80 8.07 9.37
C CYS A 122 4.00 6.87 9.90
N LEU A 123 4.28 5.65 9.42
CA LEU A 123 3.64 4.43 9.89
C LEU A 123 3.80 4.25 11.40
N LYS A 124 5.01 4.44 11.91
CA LYS A 124 5.30 4.33 13.35
C LYS A 124 4.52 5.35 14.17
N GLU A 125 4.44 6.59 13.72
CA GLU A 125 3.67 7.65 14.41
C GLU A 125 2.17 7.37 14.39
N LEU A 126 1.63 6.91 13.24
CA LEU A 126 0.23 6.51 13.09
C LEU A 126 -0.12 5.29 13.94
N SER A 127 0.73 4.26 13.99
CA SER A 127 0.47 3.05 14.79
C SER A 127 0.31 3.36 16.28
N ILE A 128 1.12 4.27 16.82
CA ILE A 128 0.99 4.73 18.21
C ILE A 128 -0.35 5.43 18.45
N GLN A 129 -0.84 6.18 17.48
CA GLN A 129 -2.14 6.86 17.59
C GLN A 129 -3.30 5.86 17.48
N LEU A 130 -3.24 4.92 16.53
CA LEU A 130 -4.24 3.88 16.33
C LEU A 130 -4.35 2.96 17.54
N SER A 131 -3.24 2.55 18.17
CA SER A 131 -3.24 1.72 19.37
C SER A 131 -3.92 2.43 20.56
N LYS A 132 -3.78 3.75 20.68
CA LYS A 132 -4.47 4.55 21.71
C LYS A 132 -5.98 4.67 21.45
N MET A 133 -6.41 4.53 20.22
CA MET A 133 -7.82 4.60 19.80
C MET A 133 -8.53 3.26 19.95
N SER A 134 -7.86 2.13 19.71
CA SER A 134 -8.43 0.78 19.77
C SER A 134 -8.88 0.34 21.15
N GLY A 135 -8.52 1.06 22.22
CA GLY A 135 -9.02 0.85 23.59
C GLY A 135 -10.40 1.48 23.89
N LYS A 136 -11.02 2.15 22.90
CA LYS A 136 -12.38 2.73 23.03
C LYS A 136 -13.25 2.08 21.97
N GLU A 137 -14.47 1.66 22.35
CA GLU A 137 -15.47 1.16 21.39
C GLU A 137 -15.51 2.01 20.13
N MET A 138 -15.23 1.39 18.99
CA MET A 138 -15.10 2.09 17.71
C MET A 138 -16.50 2.47 17.21
N ASP A 139 -16.80 3.76 17.25
CA ASP A 139 -17.84 4.36 16.42
C ASP A 139 -17.24 4.59 15.02
N ASP A 140 -17.69 3.83 14.01
CA ASP A 140 -17.16 3.84 12.65
C ASP A 140 -17.10 5.25 12.03
N ASN A 141 -18.06 6.12 12.33
CA ASN A 141 -18.08 7.50 11.87
C ASN A 141 -16.95 8.34 12.50
N LYS A 142 -16.67 8.14 13.76
CA LYS A 142 -15.62 8.88 14.48
C LYS A 142 -14.23 8.46 13.99
N HIS A 143 -14.08 7.17 13.68
CA HIS A 143 -12.84 6.63 13.14
C HIS A 143 -12.54 7.18 11.74
N TYR A 144 -13.53 7.27 10.86
CA TYR A 144 -13.40 7.88 9.54
C TYR A 144 -12.96 9.35 9.61
N HIS A 145 -13.59 10.15 10.47
CA HIS A 145 -13.22 11.55 10.66
C HIS A 145 -11.82 11.73 11.26
N GLU A 146 -11.40 10.83 12.15
CA GLU A 146 -10.07 10.88 12.73
C GLU A 146 -8.99 10.49 11.70
N ILE A 147 -9.23 9.47 10.88
CA ILE A 147 -8.35 9.12 9.75
C ILE A 147 -8.24 10.28 8.76
N GLN A 148 -9.35 10.93 8.42
CA GLN A 148 -9.33 12.13 7.56
C GLN A 148 -8.53 13.26 8.18
N ARG A 149 -8.71 13.53 9.49
CA ARG A 149 -7.94 14.55 10.20
C ARG A 149 -6.45 14.26 10.16
N LEU A 150 -6.04 13.03 10.50
CA LEU A 150 -4.65 12.59 10.48
C LEU A 150 -4.06 12.64 9.06
N SER A 151 -4.82 12.23 8.07
CA SER A 151 -4.43 12.33 6.66
C SER A 151 -4.18 13.79 6.26
N ASN A 152 -5.06 14.70 6.65
CA ASN A 152 -4.90 16.13 6.40
C ASN A 152 -3.73 16.75 7.16
N GLU A 153 -3.46 16.30 8.40
CA GLU A 153 -2.29 16.72 9.17
C GLU A 153 -0.97 16.24 8.55
N ILE A 154 -0.94 15.01 8.01
CA ILE A 154 0.21 14.46 7.30
C ILE A 154 0.43 15.16 5.96
N LEU A 155 -0.65 15.50 5.26
CA LEU A 155 -0.61 16.22 3.98
C LEU A 155 -0.39 17.73 4.16
N SER A 156 -0.66 18.29 5.36
CA SER A 156 -0.34 19.68 5.67
C SER A 156 1.12 19.81 6.07
N ASP A 157 1.88 20.52 5.26
CA ASP A 157 3.23 21.13 5.39
C ASP A 157 4.27 20.65 6.42
N LYS A 158 3.95 19.76 7.35
CA LYS A 158 4.92 19.33 8.38
C LYS A 158 5.84 18.20 7.93
N PHE A 159 5.48 17.44 6.91
CA PHE A 159 6.21 16.22 6.53
C PHE A 159 6.65 16.14 5.06
N LEU A 160 6.13 17.01 4.19
CA LEU A 160 6.52 17.06 2.78
C LEU A 160 7.21 18.40 2.49
N PRO A 161 8.42 18.40 1.93
CA PRO A 161 9.03 19.64 1.45
C PRO A 161 8.12 20.27 0.40
N ASN A 162 7.91 21.58 0.52
CA ASN A 162 7.00 22.44 -0.28
C ASN A 162 7.10 22.36 -1.82
N GLN A 163 7.89 21.45 -2.38
CA GLN A 163 8.14 21.41 -3.83
C GLN A 163 7.31 20.39 -4.61
N ILE A 164 6.61 19.46 -3.98
CA ILE A 164 5.94 18.38 -4.72
C ILE A 164 4.44 18.65 -4.97
N TYR A 165 3.77 19.52 -4.20
CA TYR A 165 2.30 19.65 -4.27
C TYR A 165 1.75 21.08 -4.45
N SER A 166 2.59 22.12 -4.61
CA SER A 166 2.12 23.53 -4.59
C SER A 166 1.33 24.00 -5.81
N GLN A 167 1.16 23.22 -6.86
CA GLN A 167 0.46 23.68 -8.07
C GLN A 167 -0.76 22.87 -8.53
N SER A 168 -1.09 21.72 -7.92
CA SER A 168 -2.12 20.83 -8.45
C SER A 168 -3.36 20.62 -7.58
N LEU A 169 -3.35 20.94 -6.29
CA LEU A 169 -4.48 20.65 -5.38
C LEU A 169 -5.50 21.80 -5.23
N VAL A 170 -5.17 23.03 -5.65
CA VAL A 170 -6.03 24.22 -5.45
C VAL A 170 -7.05 24.41 -6.57
N LYS A 171 -7.08 23.59 -7.61
CA LYS A 171 -7.99 23.76 -8.77
C LYS A 171 -9.17 22.80 -8.87
N VAL A 172 -9.44 22.00 -7.85
CA VAL A 172 -10.58 21.04 -7.87
C VAL A 172 -11.37 21.11 -6.55
N MET A 173 -11.68 22.31 -6.10
CA MET A 173 -12.82 22.60 -5.22
C MET A 173 -13.68 23.66 -5.88
#